data_c127434754805a3f08c1555cb11c9aff
#
_entry.id   c127434754805a3f08c1555cb11c9aff
#
_cell.length_a   1.000
_cell.length_b   1.000
_cell.length_c   1.000
_cell.angle_alpha   90.00
_cell.angle_beta   90.00
_cell.angle_gamma   90.00
#
_symmetry.space_group_name_H-M   'P 1'
#
loop_
_entity.id
_entity.type
_entity.pdbx_description
1 polymer ?
#
loop_
_entity_poly.entity_id
_entity_poly.type
_entity_poly.pdbx_seq_one_letter_code
_entity_poly.pdbx_strand_id
1 'polypeptide(L)'
;MKDINRFLQSLILAACCFAFVACSDENTPTTNTLEIEASNTFFNVEGGTKEVLLANTAAKAYAQDSWLHVQTDGKKVVLTAGLNTSTESRNTLLTIKNEAGDSVRLNILQEGIYYGLPQDQEILEDDKAIERTMRVVSNVAMDYKSTEDWIDVSYTNNVLSVKVKENTTGRPRVGWVTASLNPQALSASTATGEHPTLKTDSLRIVQASIDDFAGTYSQTALTVDSLQQLIPITSVVKIEKVNDKTANFIVDDTYTWEISFVKGVGFKMSNGKLGRVTQKTPKIKWYSLSVLVADDYRNGHATAINGVNDILPLSMNNSGELVFEDALGMNAERTFKSYGWNFYSTTKPDLGSLQGVDKVFIQPKLTRTN
;
A
#
# COMPACT_ATOMS: atom_id res chain seq x y z
N MET A 1 6.68 1.50 -15.18
CA MET A 1 7.66 0.90 -16.14
C MET A 1 9.06 0.64 -15.56
N LYS A 2 9.44 1.19 -14.39
CA LYS A 2 10.75 0.91 -13.75
C LYS A 2 10.77 -0.37 -12.91
N ASP A 3 9.65 -0.81 -12.40
CA ASP A 3 9.58 -1.92 -11.44
C ASP A 3 9.41 -3.30 -12.12
N ILE A 4 8.88 -3.34 -13.33
CA ILE A 4 8.83 -4.57 -14.14
C ILE A 4 10.26 -5.04 -14.52
N ASN A 5 11.19 -4.12 -14.67
CA ASN A 5 12.58 -4.47 -14.96
C ASN A 5 13.34 -5.07 -13.76
N ARG A 6 12.94 -4.78 -12.54
CA ARG A 6 13.53 -5.40 -11.35
C ARG A 6 13.06 -6.83 -11.15
N PHE A 7 11.80 -7.11 -11.49
CA PHE A 7 11.23 -8.46 -11.41
C PHE A 7 11.79 -9.39 -12.49
N LEU A 8 11.99 -8.88 -13.71
CA LEU A 8 12.65 -9.64 -14.79
C LEU A 8 14.14 -9.88 -14.52
N GLN A 9 14.82 -8.95 -13.84
CA GLN A 9 16.25 -9.14 -13.49
C GLN A 9 16.45 -10.20 -12.42
N SER A 10 15.49 -10.42 -11.52
CA SER A 10 15.54 -11.51 -10.54
C SER A 10 15.31 -12.88 -11.17
N LEU A 11 14.54 -12.96 -12.25
CA LEU A 11 14.26 -14.21 -12.95
C LEU A 11 15.40 -14.65 -13.88
N ILE A 12 16.21 -13.71 -14.38
CA ILE A 12 17.32 -13.99 -15.31
C ILE A 12 18.61 -14.38 -14.55
N LEU A 13 18.72 -14.04 -13.27
CA LEU A 13 19.93 -14.37 -12.49
C LEU A 13 20.00 -15.83 -12.01
N ALA A 14 18.92 -16.59 -12.16
CA ALA A 14 18.87 -18.02 -11.82
C ALA A 14 19.47 -18.94 -12.90
N ALA A 15 19.85 -18.42 -14.07
CA ALA A 15 20.26 -19.24 -15.20
C ALA A 15 21.79 -19.29 -15.46
N CYS A 16 22.61 -18.56 -14.72
CA CYS A 16 24.06 -18.53 -14.97
C CYS A 16 24.86 -18.56 -13.67
N CYS A 17 25.26 -19.72 -13.21
CA CYS A 17 26.53 -19.92 -12.48
C CYS A 17 26.92 -21.41 -12.46
N PHE A 18 27.36 -21.93 -13.60
CA PHE A 18 28.32 -23.04 -13.60
C PHE A 18 29.70 -22.42 -13.53
N ALA A 19 30.23 -22.22 -12.36
CA ALA A 19 31.64 -21.94 -12.15
C ALA A 19 32.27 -23.19 -11.51
N PHE A 20 32.95 -23.97 -12.33
CA PHE A 20 33.87 -24.97 -11.85
C PHE A 20 35.10 -24.27 -11.28
N VAL A 21 35.29 -24.32 -9.98
CA VAL A 21 36.57 -23.99 -9.36
C VAL A 21 37.37 -25.29 -9.30
N ALA A 22 38.24 -25.46 -10.28
CA ALA A 22 39.30 -26.45 -10.17
C ALA A 22 40.47 -25.81 -9.44
N CYS A 23 40.73 -26.21 -8.20
CA CYS A 23 42.04 -26.02 -7.58
C CYS A 23 42.94 -27.14 -8.08
N SER A 24 43.99 -26.78 -8.80
CA SER A 24 45.09 -27.68 -9.20
C SER A 24 46.14 -27.70 -8.13
N ASP A 25 46.21 -28.78 -7.30
CA ASP A 25 47.43 -29.18 -6.65
C ASP A 25 48.05 -30.28 -7.52
N GLU A 26 49.31 -30.07 -7.90
CA GLU A 26 50.13 -31.01 -8.65
C GLU A 26 50.40 -32.23 -7.78
N ASN A 27 49.64 -33.31 -7.99
CA ASN A 27 50.10 -34.69 -7.89
C ASN A 27 49.04 -35.63 -8.38
N THR A 28 49.33 -36.30 -9.52
CA THR A 28 48.60 -37.38 -10.18
C THR A 28 47.08 -37.17 -10.30
N PRO A 29 46.52 -37.23 -11.50
CA PRO A 29 45.09 -37.09 -11.65
C PRO A 29 44.40 -38.34 -11.09
N THR A 30 44.04 -38.28 -9.83
CA THR A 30 43.02 -39.16 -9.28
C THR A 30 41.73 -38.75 -9.98
N THR A 31 41.39 -39.51 -11.02
CA THR A 31 40.09 -39.34 -11.72
C THR A 31 39.00 -39.45 -10.69
N ASN A 32 38.31 -38.35 -10.42
CA ASN A 32 37.14 -38.38 -9.55
C ASN A 32 36.15 -39.35 -10.18
N THR A 33 35.94 -40.49 -9.53
CA THR A 33 35.08 -41.55 -10.05
C THR A 33 33.61 -41.31 -9.74
N LEU A 34 33.27 -40.24 -8.96
CA LEU A 34 31.92 -39.89 -8.64
C LEU A 34 31.36 -38.93 -9.67
N GLU A 35 30.61 -39.47 -10.63
CA GLU A 35 30.01 -38.73 -11.72
C GLU A 35 28.48 -38.63 -11.51
N ILE A 36 27.91 -37.43 -11.77
CA ILE A 36 26.46 -37.19 -11.73
C ILE A 36 25.91 -37.39 -13.12
N GLU A 37 24.99 -38.35 -13.28
CA GLU A 37 24.26 -38.59 -14.53
C GLU A 37 23.09 -37.64 -14.71
N ALA A 38 22.36 -37.40 -13.60
CA ALA A 38 21.24 -36.47 -13.61
C ALA A 38 21.01 -35.88 -12.21
N SER A 39 20.60 -34.66 -12.14
CA SER A 39 20.27 -34.02 -10.86
C SER A 39 19.07 -33.10 -10.98
N ASN A 40 18.21 -33.12 -9.97
CA ASN A 40 17.19 -32.12 -9.77
C ASN A 40 17.47 -31.41 -8.45
N THR A 41 17.94 -30.17 -8.56
CA THR A 41 18.45 -29.36 -7.43
C THR A 41 17.51 -28.25 -7.02
N PHE A 42 16.32 -28.19 -7.63
CA PHE A 42 15.36 -27.14 -7.40
C PHE A 42 14.05 -27.70 -6.82
N PHE A 43 13.62 -27.15 -5.71
CA PHE A 43 12.32 -27.41 -5.10
C PHE A 43 11.43 -26.16 -5.24
N ASN A 44 10.16 -26.37 -5.56
CA ASN A 44 9.15 -25.35 -5.37
C ASN A 44 8.91 -25.13 -3.86
N VAL A 45 8.06 -24.17 -3.53
CA VAL A 45 7.74 -23.82 -2.15
C VAL A 45 7.20 -24.99 -1.33
N GLU A 46 6.41 -25.85 -1.95
CA GLU A 46 5.78 -27.02 -1.29
C GLU A 46 6.78 -28.13 -0.95
N GLY A 47 7.94 -28.13 -1.60
CA GLY A 47 8.95 -29.16 -1.42
C GLY A 47 8.68 -30.42 -2.21
N GLY A 48 8.64 -31.56 -1.52
CA GLY A 48 8.46 -32.89 -2.13
C GLY A 48 9.76 -33.68 -2.21
N THR A 49 9.80 -34.66 -3.12
CA THR A 49 10.95 -35.57 -3.29
C THR A 49 11.60 -35.37 -4.65
N LYS A 50 12.93 -35.32 -4.68
CA LYS A 50 13.78 -35.22 -5.85
C LYS A 50 14.89 -36.26 -5.77
N GLU A 51 15.54 -36.55 -6.91
CA GLU A 51 16.61 -37.51 -6.99
C GLU A 51 17.84 -36.91 -7.69
N VAL A 52 19.00 -37.35 -7.21
CA VAL A 52 20.28 -37.20 -7.91
C VAL A 52 20.72 -38.62 -8.31
N LEU A 53 21.01 -38.81 -9.61
CA LEU A 53 21.46 -40.09 -10.17
C LEU A 53 22.98 -40.02 -10.39
N LEU A 54 23.65 -41.09 -10.00
CA LEU A 54 25.10 -41.22 -10.05
C LEU A 54 25.47 -42.39 -10.95
N ALA A 55 26.58 -42.25 -11.67
CA ALA A 55 27.19 -43.36 -12.43
C ALA A 55 27.64 -44.50 -11.51
N ASN A 56 28.10 -44.16 -10.29
CA ASN A 56 28.62 -45.08 -9.30
C ASN A 56 27.84 -44.97 -7.97
N THR A 57 27.97 -45.95 -7.12
CA THR A 57 27.28 -46.02 -5.83
C THR A 57 27.78 -44.95 -4.87
N ALA A 58 26.88 -44.22 -4.24
CA ALA A 58 27.19 -43.30 -3.15
C ALA A 58 27.38 -44.08 -1.85
N ALA A 59 28.46 -43.77 -1.10
CA ALA A 59 28.69 -44.32 0.25
C ALA A 59 27.97 -43.46 1.29
N LYS A 60 27.97 -42.14 1.11
CA LYS A 60 27.35 -41.19 2.04
C LYS A 60 26.93 -39.94 1.32
N ALA A 61 25.74 -39.44 1.66
CA ALA A 61 25.30 -38.11 1.24
C ALA A 61 24.69 -37.38 2.44
N TYR A 62 24.88 -36.05 2.50
CA TYR A 62 24.33 -35.22 3.55
C TYR A 62 24.19 -33.76 3.07
N ALA A 63 23.21 -33.08 3.59
CA ALA A 63 23.02 -31.66 3.42
C ALA A 63 23.64 -30.90 4.61
N GLN A 64 24.00 -29.64 4.37
CA GLN A 64 24.51 -28.75 5.41
C GLN A 64 23.40 -28.33 6.36
N ASP A 65 22.20 -28.10 5.85
CA ASP A 65 21.06 -27.63 6.62
C ASP A 65 20.00 -28.73 6.78
N SER A 66 19.34 -28.71 7.93
CA SER A 66 18.39 -29.76 8.36
C SER A 66 17.05 -29.77 7.61
N TRP A 67 16.72 -28.70 6.86
CA TRP A 67 15.47 -28.65 6.11
C TRP A 67 15.45 -29.62 4.92
N LEU A 68 16.62 -30.06 4.43
CA LEU A 68 16.77 -31.03 3.37
C LEU A 68 17.11 -32.40 3.94
N HIS A 69 16.21 -33.32 3.84
CA HIS A 69 16.43 -34.72 4.24
C HIS A 69 17.08 -35.47 3.08
N VAL A 70 18.16 -36.19 3.38
CA VAL A 70 18.98 -36.89 2.38
C VAL A 70 19.12 -38.37 2.72
N GLN A 71 18.83 -39.21 1.74
CA GLN A 71 18.99 -40.65 1.83
C GLN A 71 19.75 -41.18 0.62
N THR A 72 20.62 -42.17 0.84
CA THR A 72 21.35 -42.85 -0.22
C THR A 72 20.68 -44.22 -0.52
N ASP A 73 20.49 -44.50 -1.78
CA ASP A 73 19.94 -45.78 -2.28
C ASP A 73 20.75 -46.24 -3.51
N GLY A 74 21.87 -46.90 -3.28
CA GLY A 74 22.76 -47.34 -4.34
C GLY A 74 23.31 -46.17 -5.17
N LYS A 75 22.93 -46.12 -6.43
CA LYS A 75 23.31 -45.01 -7.35
C LYS A 75 22.37 -43.81 -7.29
N LYS A 76 21.46 -43.79 -6.35
CA LYS A 76 20.52 -42.68 -6.16
C LYS A 76 20.80 -41.98 -4.83
N VAL A 77 20.65 -40.67 -4.85
CA VAL A 77 20.51 -39.87 -3.64
C VAL A 77 19.12 -39.24 -3.65
N VAL A 78 18.30 -39.64 -2.72
CA VAL A 78 16.93 -39.14 -2.57
C VAL A 78 16.95 -37.92 -1.66
N LEU A 79 16.37 -36.84 -2.13
CA LEU A 79 16.28 -35.55 -1.45
C LEU A 79 14.80 -35.29 -1.13
N THR A 80 14.50 -35.00 0.12
CA THR A 80 13.15 -34.68 0.55
C THR A 80 13.16 -33.36 1.31
N ALA A 81 12.34 -32.40 0.85
CA ALA A 81 12.13 -31.13 1.51
C ALA A 81 10.66 -30.95 1.86
N GLY A 82 10.37 -30.40 3.02
CA GLY A 82 9.03 -29.94 3.39
C GLY A 82 8.74 -28.57 2.84
N LEU A 83 7.54 -28.05 3.17
CA LEU A 83 7.14 -26.69 2.83
C LEU A 83 8.16 -25.66 3.34
N ASN A 84 8.57 -24.71 2.48
CA ASN A 84 9.29 -23.54 2.95
C ASN A 84 8.25 -22.53 3.46
N THR A 85 8.22 -22.31 4.77
CA THR A 85 7.27 -21.40 5.43
C THR A 85 7.70 -19.92 5.40
N SER A 86 8.88 -19.63 4.82
CA SER A 86 9.41 -18.27 4.69
C SER A 86 9.03 -17.65 3.34
N THR A 87 8.96 -16.32 3.30
CA THR A 87 8.90 -15.55 2.04
C THR A 87 10.25 -15.52 1.31
N GLU A 88 11.32 -15.95 1.97
CA GLU A 88 12.65 -16.01 1.38
C GLU A 88 12.96 -17.40 0.86
N SER A 89 13.56 -17.45 -0.32
CA SER A 89 14.14 -18.69 -0.85
C SER A 89 15.28 -19.16 0.03
N ARG A 90 15.46 -20.48 0.16
CA ARG A 90 16.53 -21.06 0.93
C ARG A 90 17.39 -21.99 0.08
N ASN A 91 18.66 -22.09 0.41
CA ASN A 91 19.58 -22.99 -0.24
C ASN A 91 20.39 -23.78 0.77
N THR A 92 20.92 -24.92 0.34
CA THR A 92 21.84 -25.74 1.14
C THR A 92 22.82 -26.47 0.23
N LEU A 93 23.98 -26.78 0.76
CA LEU A 93 25.01 -27.56 0.06
C LEU A 93 24.81 -29.04 0.35
N LEU A 94 24.48 -29.81 -0.69
CA LEU A 94 24.50 -31.27 -0.68
C LEU A 94 25.91 -31.75 -0.97
N THR A 95 26.47 -32.61 -0.10
CA THR A 95 27.74 -33.27 -0.33
C THR A 95 27.49 -34.77 -0.49
N ILE A 96 27.99 -35.35 -1.58
CA ILE A 96 27.90 -36.79 -1.89
C ILE A 96 29.34 -37.33 -1.92
N LYS A 97 29.58 -38.48 -1.27
CA LYS A 97 30.90 -39.16 -1.25
C LYS A 97 30.75 -40.60 -1.66
N ASN A 98 31.81 -41.14 -2.30
CA ASN A 98 31.97 -42.58 -2.52
C ASN A 98 32.89 -43.20 -1.47
N GLU A 99 33.08 -44.51 -1.52
CA GLU A 99 33.97 -45.23 -0.58
C GLU A 99 35.44 -44.89 -0.80
N ALA A 100 35.83 -44.46 -2.01
CA ALA A 100 37.19 -44.02 -2.30
C ALA A 100 37.52 -42.63 -1.73
N GLY A 101 36.54 -41.91 -1.18
CA GLY A 101 36.72 -40.58 -0.61
C GLY A 101 36.50 -39.44 -1.58
N ASP A 102 36.25 -39.74 -2.85
CA ASP A 102 35.83 -38.71 -3.83
C ASP A 102 34.54 -38.06 -3.41
N SER A 103 34.40 -36.79 -3.70
CA SER A 103 33.19 -36.04 -3.34
C SER A 103 32.74 -35.09 -4.43
N VAL A 104 31.44 -34.93 -4.52
CA VAL A 104 30.79 -33.92 -5.36
C VAL A 104 29.84 -33.08 -4.50
N ARG A 105 29.72 -31.81 -4.84
CA ARG A 105 28.86 -30.87 -4.13
C ARG A 105 27.86 -30.26 -5.08
N LEU A 106 26.60 -30.18 -4.63
CA LEU A 106 25.51 -29.57 -5.36
C LEU A 106 24.84 -28.54 -4.48
N ASN A 107 24.50 -27.39 -5.04
CA ASN A 107 23.66 -26.42 -4.37
C ASN A 107 22.20 -26.77 -4.61
N ILE A 108 21.46 -26.97 -3.56
CA ILE A 108 20.02 -27.27 -3.59
C ILE A 108 19.26 -26.01 -3.18
N LEU A 109 18.33 -25.59 -4.04
CA LEU A 109 17.53 -24.39 -3.83
C LEU A 109 16.06 -24.76 -3.62
N GLN A 110 15.40 -24.09 -2.69
CA GLN A 110 13.96 -24.11 -2.53
C GLN A 110 13.37 -22.73 -2.56
N GLU A 111 12.29 -22.52 -3.32
CA GLU A 111 11.56 -21.24 -3.37
C GLU A 111 10.99 -20.85 -2.01
N GLY A 112 10.94 -19.54 -1.77
CA GLY A 112 10.11 -18.95 -0.72
C GLY A 112 8.67 -18.76 -1.18
N ILE A 113 7.78 -18.47 -0.23
CA ILE A 113 6.40 -18.11 -0.52
C ILE A 113 6.39 -16.71 -1.14
N TYR A 114 5.73 -16.58 -2.30
CA TYR A 114 5.34 -15.29 -2.83
C TYR A 114 3.83 -15.27 -3.11
N TYR A 115 3.22 -14.19 -2.73
CA TYR A 115 1.79 -13.93 -2.94
C TYR A 115 1.56 -12.43 -2.84
N GLY A 116 0.44 -11.97 -3.35
CA GLY A 116 0.05 -10.59 -3.13
C GLY A 116 -1.12 -10.17 -3.98
N LEU A 117 -1.76 -9.13 -3.51
CA LEU A 117 -2.62 -8.28 -4.29
C LEU A 117 -1.77 -7.24 -5.02
N PRO A 118 -2.27 -6.62 -6.09
CA PRO A 118 -1.55 -5.53 -6.74
C PRO A 118 -1.22 -4.45 -5.72
N GLN A 119 0.06 -4.21 -5.49
CA GLN A 119 0.54 -3.15 -4.62
C GLN A 119 0.19 -1.81 -5.28
N ASP A 120 -0.14 -0.81 -4.49
CA ASP A 120 -0.46 0.55 -4.93
C ASP A 120 -1.72 0.69 -5.82
N GLN A 121 -2.57 -0.33 -5.86
CA GLN A 121 -3.85 -0.24 -6.56
C GLN A 121 -5.00 -0.21 -5.55
N GLU A 122 -5.70 0.90 -5.54
CA GLU A 122 -6.99 1.03 -4.88
C GLU A 122 -8.09 1.02 -5.95
N ILE A 123 -9.26 0.48 -5.64
CA ILE A 123 -10.44 0.63 -6.48
C ILE A 123 -11.22 1.83 -5.96
N LEU A 124 -11.12 2.95 -6.67
CA LEU A 124 -11.74 4.21 -6.32
C LEU A 124 -12.85 4.52 -7.32
N GLU A 125 -14.10 4.36 -6.93
CA GLU A 125 -15.24 4.46 -7.83
C GLU A 125 -16.33 5.41 -7.31
N ASP A 126 -17.19 5.85 -8.25
CA ASP A 126 -18.45 6.49 -7.90
C ASP A 126 -19.47 5.43 -7.42
N ASP A 127 -20.72 5.83 -7.19
CA ASP A 127 -21.75 4.96 -6.64
C ASP A 127 -22.21 3.83 -7.57
N LYS A 128 -21.74 3.81 -8.83
CA LYS A 128 -22.18 2.82 -9.80
C LYS A 128 -21.60 1.45 -9.55
N ALA A 129 -22.34 0.42 -9.92
CA ALA A 129 -21.83 -0.94 -9.94
C ALA A 129 -20.68 -1.07 -10.95
N ILE A 130 -19.63 -1.77 -10.55
CA ILE A 130 -18.48 -2.05 -11.42
C ILE A 130 -18.00 -3.49 -11.28
N GLU A 131 -17.27 -3.92 -12.30
CA GLU A 131 -16.45 -5.12 -12.23
C GLU A 131 -15.03 -4.78 -12.63
N ARG A 132 -14.06 -5.25 -11.83
CA ARG A 132 -12.62 -5.14 -12.10
C ARG A 132 -12.00 -6.51 -12.06
N THR A 133 -11.16 -6.79 -13.05
CA THR A 133 -10.34 -7.99 -13.07
C THR A 133 -8.86 -7.62 -12.99
N MET A 134 -8.11 -8.35 -12.20
CA MET A 134 -6.68 -8.12 -12.03
C MET A 134 -5.94 -9.45 -11.97
N ARG A 135 -4.75 -9.47 -12.53
CA ARG A 135 -3.87 -10.63 -12.42
C ARG A 135 -3.16 -10.58 -11.08
N VAL A 136 -3.28 -11.64 -10.32
CA VAL A 136 -2.55 -11.84 -9.07
C VAL A 136 -1.62 -13.03 -9.23
N VAL A 137 -0.48 -12.98 -8.55
CA VAL A 137 0.54 -14.01 -8.67
C VAL A 137 0.80 -14.59 -7.29
N SER A 138 0.71 -15.93 -7.20
CA SER A 138 1.04 -16.67 -6.00
C SER A 138 1.59 -18.04 -6.36
N ASN A 139 2.58 -18.54 -5.63
CA ASN A 139 3.08 -19.90 -5.76
C ASN A 139 2.50 -20.85 -4.68
N VAL A 140 1.52 -20.37 -3.93
CA VAL A 140 0.75 -21.14 -2.96
C VAL A 140 -0.74 -20.89 -3.17
N ALA A 141 -1.58 -21.81 -2.68
CA ALA A 141 -3.02 -21.59 -2.72
C ALA A 141 -3.44 -20.48 -1.77
N MET A 142 -4.22 -19.54 -2.28
CA MET A 142 -4.68 -18.36 -1.56
C MET A 142 -6.20 -18.32 -1.47
N ASP A 143 -6.70 -17.81 -0.38
CA ASP A 143 -8.10 -17.43 -0.19
C ASP A 143 -8.22 -15.92 -0.35
N TYR A 144 -9.17 -15.50 -1.18
CA TYR A 144 -9.53 -14.09 -1.37
C TYR A 144 -10.92 -13.86 -0.82
N LYS A 145 -11.06 -12.92 0.11
CA LYS A 145 -12.33 -12.64 0.78
C LYS A 145 -12.59 -11.15 0.84
N SER A 146 -13.85 -10.80 0.73
CA SER A 146 -14.33 -9.45 0.97
C SER A 146 -14.65 -9.25 2.46
N THR A 147 -14.47 -8.04 2.95
CA THR A 147 -14.93 -7.63 4.28
C THR A 147 -16.41 -7.21 4.29
N GLU A 148 -16.98 -6.97 3.10
CA GLU A 148 -18.30 -6.35 2.93
C GLU A 148 -19.18 -7.18 1.99
N ASP A 149 -20.48 -7.19 2.23
CA ASP A 149 -21.48 -7.91 1.44
C ASP A 149 -21.81 -7.25 0.08
N TRP A 150 -21.38 -6.03 -0.11
CA TRP A 150 -21.51 -5.30 -1.36
C TRP A 150 -20.31 -5.50 -2.31
N ILE A 151 -19.32 -6.29 -1.91
CA ILE A 151 -18.16 -6.68 -2.71
C ILE A 151 -18.17 -8.19 -2.91
N ASP A 152 -18.39 -8.63 -4.13
CA ASP A 152 -18.28 -10.02 -4.51
C ASP A 152 -16.88 -10.29 -5.10
N VAL A 153 -16.23 -11.36 -4.65
CA VAL A 153 -14.87 -11.72 -5.04
C VAL A 153 -14.85 -13.13 -5.61
N SER A 154 -14.19 -13.31 -6.74
CA SER A 154 -13.90 -14.63 -7.29
C SER A 154 -12.48 -14.69 -7.82
N TYR A 155 -11.85 -15.86 -7.69
CA TYR A 155 -10.50 -16.10 -8.14
C TYR A 155 -10.41 -17.37 -8.97
N THR A 156 -9.88 -17.28 -10.17
CA THR A 156 -9.72 -18.41 -11.07
C THR A 156 -8.54 -18.15 -12.02
N ASN A 157 -7.67 -19.12 -12.19
CA ASN A 157 -6.55 -19.06 -13.15
C ASN A 157 -5.68 -17.79 -13.00
N ASN A 158 -5.31 -17.44 -11.78
CA ASN A 158 -4.53 -16.24 -11.46
C ASN A 158 -5.22 -14.93 -11.82
N VAL A 159 -6.53 -14.94 -12.02
CA VAL A 159 -7.33 -13.74 -12.23
C VAL A 159 -8.28 -13.58 -11.05
N LEU A 160 -8.13 -12.47 -10.36
CA LEU A 160 -9.04 -12.01 -9.32
C LEU A 160 -10.08 -11.10 -9.97
N SER A 161 -11.35 -11.44 -9.84
CA SER A 161 -12.48 -10.59 -10.23
C SER A 161 -13.12 -10.02 -8.99
N VAL A 162 -13.27 -8.71 -8.96
CA VAL A 162 -13.91 -7.95 -7.90
C VAL A 162 -15.12 -7.25 -8.50
N LYS A 163 -16.30 -7.60 -8.03
CA LYS A 163 -17.57 -6.95 -8.41
C LYS A 163 -18.07 -6.13 -7.25
N VAL A 164 -18.32 -4.88 -7.51
CA VAL A 164 -18.79 -3.92 -6.51
C VAL A 164 -20.21 -3.54 -6.90
N LYS A 165 -21.16 -3.72 -5.98
CA LYS A 165 -22.56 -3.39 -6.18
C LYS A 165 -22.76 -1.89 -6.19
N GLU A 166 -23.84 -1.41 -6.79
CA GLU A 166 -24.23 0.01 -6.74
C GLU A 166 -24.39 0.49 -5.28
N ASN A 167 -23.85 1.67 -5.00
CA ASN A 167 -24.04 2.31 -3.69
C ASN A 167 -25.32 3.16 -3.72
N THR A 168 -26.34 2.73 -3.04
CA THR A 168 -27.61 3.44 -2.91
C THR A 168 -27.84 4.01 -1.51
N THR A 169 -26.80 4.03 -0.68
CA THR A 169 -26.92 4.44 0.72
C THR A 169 -26.94 5.96 0.92
N GLY A 170 -26.51 6.74 -0.11
CA GLY A 170 -26.31 8.18 -0.02
C GLY A 170 -25.18 8.56 0.95
N ARG A 171 -24.26 7.64 1.17
CA ARG A 171 -23.06 7.84 2.00
C ARG A 171 -21.87 7.11 1.36
N PRO A 172 -20.65 7.64 1.48
CA PRO A 172 -19.47 6.95 1.03
C PRO A 172 -19.28 5.64 1.81
N ARG A 173 -18.71 4.65 1.15
CA ARG A 173 -18.39 3.37 1.80
C ARG A 173 -17.01 2.88 1.43
N VAL A 174 -16.38 2.21 2.38
CA VAL A 174 -15.03 1.64 2.25
C VAL A 174 -15.10 0.17 2.62
N GLY A 175 -14.49 -0.65 1.82
CA GLY A 175 -14.35 -2.08 2.07
C GLY A 175 -13.01 -2.59 1.58
N TRP A 176 -12.74 -3.85 1.84
CA TRP A 176 -11.46 -4.46 1.55
C TRP A 176 -11.62 -5.83 0.91
N VAL A 177 -10.73 -6.16 0.00
CA VAL A 177 -10.47 -7.54 -0.39
C VAL A 177 -9.18 -7.98 0.27
N THR A 178 -9.23 -9.04 1.05
CA THR A 178 -8.09 -9.59 1.76
C THR A 178 -7.60 -10.86 1.06
N ALA A 179 -6.29 -11.02 1.02
CA ALA A 179 -5.61 -12.23 0.55
C ALA A 179 -4.96 -12.92 1.75
N SER A 180 -5.25 -14.19 1.95
CA SER A 180 -4.66 -15.01 3.00
C SER A 180 -4.30 -16.40 2.47
N LEU A 181 -3.34 -17.06 3.11
CA LEU A 181 -3.04 -18.45 2.78
C LEU A 181 -4.24 -19.34 3.02
N ASN A 182 -4.48 -20.27 2.08
CA ASN A 182 -5.48 -21.32 2.29
C ASN A 182 -4.91 -22.35 3.29
N PRO A 183 -5.52 -22.51 4.49
CA PRO A 183 -5.00 -23.42 5.50
C PRO A 183 -5.01 -24.88 5.07
N GLN A 184 -5.93 -25.27 4.17
CA GLN A 184 -6.05 -26.66 3.72
C GLN A 184 -4.93 -27.05 2.75
N ALA A 185 -4.44 -26.11 1.95
CA ALA A 185 -3.30 -26.36 1.07
C ALA A 185 -2.01 -26.59 1.86
N LEU A 186 -1.90 -26.00 3.06
CA LEU A 186 -0.75 -26.17 3.93
C LEU A 186 -0.81 -27.48 4.75
N SER A 187 -1.98 -27.99 5.06
CA SER A 187 -2.15 -29.18 5.92
C SER A 187 -1.64 -30.46 5.29
N ALA A 188 -1.58 -30.54 3.98
CA ALA A 188 -1.06 -31.71 3.25
C ALA A 188 0.47 -31.82 3.30
N SER A 189 1.18 -30.76 3.66
CA SER A 189 2.65 -30.67 3.58
C SER A 189 3.37 -30.56 4.93
N THR A 190 2.66 -30.32 6.04
CA THR A 190 3.32 -30.06 7.33
C THR A 190 3.39 -31.30 8.20
N ALA A 191 4.39 -32.14 7.98
CA ALA A 191 4.77 -33.19 8.95
C ALA A 191 5.29 -32.59 10.30
N THR A 192 5.54 -31.30 10.37
CA THR A 192 6.15 -30.59 11.52
C THR A 192 5.19 -29.69 12.30
N GLY A 193 3.93 -29.50 11.85
CA GLY A 193 2.96 -28.68 12.58
C GLY A 193 3.24 -27.17 12.60
N GLU A 194 4.28 -26.68 11.91
CA GLU A 194 4.55 -25.26 11.78
C GLU A 194 3.66 -24.62 10.70
N HIS A 195 2.82 -23.69 11.10
CA HIS A 195 2.03 -22.88 10.18
C HIS A 195 2.72 -21.54 9.95
N PRO A 196 2.96 -21.15 8.69
CA PRO A 196 3.53 -19.85 8.41
C PRO A 196 2.55 -18.75 8.81
N THR A 197 3.03 -17.81 9.62
CA THR A 197 2.29 -16.59 9.95
C THR A 197 2.65 -15.55 8.89
N LEU A 198 1.93 -15.55 7.78
CA LEU A 198 2.11 -14.55 6.73
C LEU A 198 1.22 -13.33 7.00
N LYS A 199 1.74 -12.17 6.66
CA LYS A 199 0.98 -10.92 6.75
C LYS A 199 -0.17 -10.98 5.73
N THR A 200 -1.39 -10.72 6.18
CA THR A 200 -2.54 -10.56 5.28
C THR A 200 -2.30 -9.35 4.38
N ASP A 201 -2.44 -9.56 3.08
CA ASP A 201 -2.44 -8.47 2.10
C ASP A 201 -3.87 -8.01 1.83
N SER A 202 -4.04 -6.74 1.47
CA SER A 202 -5.38 -6.16 1.30
C SER A 202 -5.43 -5.11 0.19
N LEU A 203 -6.53 -5.12 -0.55
CA LEU A 203 -6.88 -4.15 -1.57
C LEU A 203 -8.04 -3.30 -1.05
N ARG A 204 -7.83 -1.99 -1.00
CA ARG A 204 -8.85 -1.03 -0.56
C ARG A 204 -9.82 -0.73 -1.69
N ILE A 205 -11.13 -0.71 -1.38
CA ILE A 205 -12.20 -0.38 -2.30
C ILE A 205 -13.01 0.74 -1.70
N VAL A 206 -13.20 1.79 -2.49
CA VAL A 206 -13.94 2.97 -2.08
C VAL A 206 -15.00 3.25 -3.12
N GLN A 207 -16.24 3.43 -2.68
CA GLN A 207 -17.29 4.07 -3.48
C GLN A 207 -17.73 5.36 -2.83
N ALA A 208 -17.56 6.45 -3.55
CA ALA A 208 -17.93 7.77 -3.08
C ALA A 208 -18.19 8.70 -4.26
N SER A 209 -19.29 9.41 -4.20
CA SER A 209 -19.65 10.50 -5.09
C SER A 209 -19.68 11.85 -4.33
N ILE A 210 -19.75 12.95 -5.04
CA ILE A 210 -19.95 14.27 -4.40
C ILE A 210 -21.27 14.31 -3.62
N ASP A 211 -22.31 13.62 -4.12
CA ASP A 211 -23.63 13.61 -3.50
C ASP A 211 -23.59 13.00 -2.09
N ASP A 212 -22.71 12.04 -1.85
CA ASP A 212 -22.52 11.43 -0.53
C ASP A 212 -22.01 12.41 0.51
N PHE A 213 -21.28 13.42 0.07
CA PHE A 213 -20.70 14.44 0.95
C PHE A 213 -21.52 15.72 0.99
N ALA A 214 -22.44 15.93 0.07
CA ALA A 214 -23.31 17.10 0.09
C ALA A 214 -24.16 17.09 1.37
N GLY A 215 -24.25 18.25 2.02
CA GLY A 215 -25.01 18.37 3.26
C GLY A 215 -24.44 19.39 4.23
N THR A 216 -24.99 19.37 5.45
CA THR A 216 -24.63 20.29 6.52
C THR A 216 -23.78 19.56 7.58
N TYR A 217 -22.78 20.27 8.06
CA TYR A 217 -21.84 19.77 9.06
C TYR A 217 -21.71 20.78 10.20
N SER A 218 -21.58 20.29 11.40
CA SER A 218 -21.06 21.04 12.54
C SER A 218 -19.53 20.97 12.51
N GLN A 219 -18.87 22.11 12.50
CA GLN A 219 -17.43 22.19 12.63
C GLN A 219 -17.07 22.67 14.00
N THR A 220 -16.24 21.91 14.72
CA THR A 220 -15.59 22.35 15.95
C THR A 220 -14.12 22.63 15.65
N ALA A 221 -13.59 23.72 16.17
CA ALA A 221 -12.21 24.14 16.00
C ALA A 221 -11.75 25.02 17.15
N LEU A 222 -10.49 25.42 17.14
CA LEU A 222 -9.99 26.54 17.91
C LEU A 222 -9.85 27.76 16.98
N THR A 223 -9.99 28.94 17.54
CA THR A 223 -9.67 30.22 16.87
C THR A 223 -8.85 31.09 17.83
N VAL A 224 -8.37 32.21 17.32
CA VAL A 224 -7.59 33.17 18.10
C VAL A 224 -8.47 34.38 18.42
N ASP A 225 -8.56 34.75 19.67
CA ASP A 225 -9.29 35.94 20.10
C ASP A 225 -8.44 37.24 19.97
N SER A 226 -9.03 38.38 20.36
CA SER A 226 -8.34 39.68 20.31
C SER A 226 -7.12 39.80 21.24
N LEU A 227 -7.01 38.92 22.21
CA LEU A 227 -5.90 38.80 23.16
C LEU A 227 -4.85 37.77 22.74
N GLN A 228 -4.95 37.27 21.50
CA GLN A 228 -4.10 36.18 20.97
C GLN A 228 -4.23 34.86 21.75
N GLN A 229 -5.37 34.60 22.39
CA GLN A 229 -5.61 33.35 23.10
C GLN A 229 -6.40 32.39 22.23
N LEU A 230 -6.09 31.09 22.34
CA LEU A 230 -6.83 30.04 21.67
C LEU A 230 -8.14 29.78 22.41
N ILE A 231 -9.26 29.99 21.73
CA ILE A 231 -10.60 29.74 22.25
C ILE A 231 -11.36 28.76 21.34
N PRO A 232 -12.23 27.92 21.88
CA PRO A 232 -13.06 27.03 21.10
C PRO A 232 -14.08 27.82 20.26
N ILE A 233 -14.30 27.35 19.04
CA ILE A 233 -15.32 27.90 18.14
C ILE A 233 -16.10 26.76 17.48
N THR A 234 -17.40 26.99 17.28
CA THR A 234 -18.25 26.12 16.46
C THR A 234 -18.80 26.91 15.30
N SER A 235 -18.85 26.26 14.13
CA SER A 235 -19.34 26.85 12.89
C SER A 235 -20.22 25.85 12.15
N VAL A 236 -21.10 26.37 11.31
CA VAL A 236 -21.86 25.54 10.37
C VAL A 236 -21.10 25.51 9.04
N VAL A 237 -20.85 24.33 8.52
CA VAL A 237 -20.27 24.12 7.20
C VAL A 237 -21.30 23.44 6.33
N LYS A 238 -21.49 23.96 5.11
CA LYS A 238 -22.30 23.31 4.07
C LYS A 238 -21.39 22.93 2.92
N ILE A 239 -21.56 21.70 2.43
CA ILE A 239 -20.95 21.24 1.17
C ILE A 239 -22.10 21.14 0.17
N GLU A 240 -22.10 22.02 -0.84
CA GLU A 240 -23.13 22.09 -1.86
C GLU A 240 -22.52 21.70 -3.21
N LYS A 241 -23.07 20.65 -3.81
CA LYS A 241 -22.64 20.19 -5.15
C LYS A 241 -22.90 21.28 -6.19
N VAL A 242 -21.88 21.58 -6.98
CA VAL A 242 -21.99 22.43 -8.17
C VAL A 242 -22.12 21.57 -9.42
N ASN A 243 -21.29 20.52 -9.52
CA ASN A 243 -21.31 19.51 -10.57
C ASN A 243 -20.57 18.24 -10.06
N ASP A 244 -20.39 17.24 -10.92
CA ASP A 244 -19.76 15.96 -10.52
C ASP A 244 -18.26 16.07 -10.17
N LYS A 245 -17.66 17.26 -10.32
CA LYS A 245 -16.24 17.48 -10.05
C LYS A 245 -15.99 18.56 -8.99
N THR A 246 -16.97 19.41 -8.73
CA THR A 246 -16.79 20.57 -7.84
C THR A 246 -17.98 20.74 -6.90
N ALA A 247 -17.71 21.23 -5.73
CA ALA A 247 -18.67 21.63 -4.73
C ALA A 247 -18.28 22.99 -4.14
N ASN A 248 -19.22 23.65 -3.49
CA ASN A 248 -18.98 24.81 -2.64
C ASN A 248 -18.83 24.34 -1.19
N PHE A 249 -17.74 24.76 -0.56
CA PHE A 249 -17.53 24.65 0.89
C PHE A 249 -17.89 26.00 1.50
N ILE A 250 -18.99 26.04 2.24
CA ILE A 250 -19.59 27.28 2.75
C ILE A 250 -19.53 27.25 4.28
N VAL A 251 -18.92 28.27 4.86
CA VAL A 251 -18.80 28.42 6.31
C VAL A 251 -19.64 29.56 6.81
N ASP A 252 -20.54 29.29 7.79
CA ASP A 252 -21.45 30.26 8.43
C ASP A 252 -22.25 31.10 7.41
N ASP A 253 -22.61 30.53 6.26
CA ASP A 253 -23.26 31.23 5.14
C ASP A 253 -22.54 32.52 4.67
N THR A 254 -21.29 32.68 5.07
CA THR A 254 -20.51 33.91 4.82
C THR A 254 -19.36 33.65 3.84
N TYR A 255 -18.63 32.58 4.04
CA TYR A 255 -17.44 32.28 3.29
C TYR A 255 -17.68 31.10 2.37
N THR A 256 -17.60 31.34 1.06
CA THR A 256 -17.81 30.30 0.06
C THR A 256 -16.51 29.98 -0.65
N TRP A 257 -16.23 28.73 -0.77
CA TRP A 257 -15.06 28.19 -1.42
C TRP A 257 -15.42 27.11 -2.42
N GLU A 258 -14.98 27.24 -3.66
CA GLU A 258 -15.12 26.15 -4.60
C GLU A 258 -14.01 25.12 -4.36
N ILE A 259 -14.40 23.90 -4.07
CA ILE A 259 -13.54 22.76 -3.83
C ILE A 259 -13.69 21.74 -4.96
N SER A 260 -12.60 21.04 -5.29
CA SER A 260 -12.59 20.04 -6.36
C SER A 260 -12.60 18.63 -5.77
N PHE A 261 -13.54 17.82 -6.21
CA PHE A 261 -13.67 16.44 -5.75
C PHE A 261 -12.60 15.56 -6.37
N VAL A 262 -11.95 14.75 -5.54
CA VAL A 262 -11.02 13.71 -5.93
C VAL A 262 -11.64 12.37 -5.57
N LYS A 263 -12.08 11.65 -6.58
CA LYS A 263 -12.79 10.38 -6.45
C LYS A 263 -12.09 9.42 -5.48
N GLY A 264 -12.81 8.92 -4.51
CA GLY A 264 -12.30 7.98 -3.51
C GLY A 264 -11.30 8.56 -2.49
N VAL A 265 -10.95 9.85 -2.61
CA VAL A 265 -9.95 10.48 -1.75
C VAL A 265 -10.54 11.59 -0.90
N GLY A 266 -11.31 12.49 -1.50
CA GLY A 266 -11.90 13.65 -0.80
C GLY A 266 -11.93 14.90 -1.65
N PHE A 267 -11.65 16.06 -1.05
CA PHE A 267 -11.72 17.34 -1.75
C PHE A 267 -10.39 18.10 -1.69
N LYS A 268 -9.96 18.60 -2.82
CA LYS A 268 -8.88 19.57 -2.95
C LYS A 268 -9.40 20.97 -2.73
N MET A 269 -8.65 21.76 -2.01
CA MET A 269 -8.80 23.21 -1.89
C MET A 269 -7.62 23.90 -2.56
N SER A 270 -7.89 24.88 -3.43
CA SER A 270 -6.82 25.66 -4.05
C SER A 270 -6.40 26.80 -3.13
N ASN A 271 -5.14 26.85 -2.77
CA ASN A 271 -4.57 27.97 -2.02
C ASN A 271 -4.47 29.20 -2.93
N GLY A 272 -4.78 30.35 -2.37
CA GLY A 272 -4.70 31.62 -3.11
C GLY A 272 -5.83 31.88 -4.09
N LYS A 273 -6.84 31.00 -4.17
CA LYS A 273 -8.06 31.29 -4.93
C LYS A 273 -8.85 32.38 -4.23
N LEU A 274 -9.19 33.43 -4.96
CA LEU A 274 -9.97 34.54 -4.41
C LEU A 274 -11.46 34.17 -4.39
N GLY A 275 -12.05 34.15 -3.19
CA GLY A 275 -13.48 34.07 -3.00
C GLY A 275 -14.11 35.44 -2.81
N ARG A 276 -15.37 35.59 -3.23
CA ARG A 276 -16.13 36.81 -2.94
C ARG A 276 -16.92 36.59 -1.66
N VAL A 277 -16.76 37.52 -0.70
CA VAL A 277 -17.64 37.56 0.46
C VAL A 277 -18.94 38.23 0.11
N THR A 278 -20.05 37.54 0.33
CA THR A 278 -21.39 38.02 0.03
C THR A 278 -21.98 38.90 1.11
N GLN A 279 -21.19 39.44 2.04
CA GLN A 279 -21.76 40.20 3.14
C GLN A 279 -21.70 41.71 3.05
N LYS A 280 -22.74 42.26 3.54
CA LYS A 280 -23.30 43.57 3.91
C LYS A 280 -22.34 44.74 4.32
N THR A 281 -21.07 44.61 4.13
CA THR A 281 -20.16 45.73 4.36
C THR A 281 -19.68 46.35 3.05
N PRO A 282 -19.63 47.67 2.91
CA PRO A 282 -19.29 48.37 1.66
C PRO A 282 -17.85 48.19 1.22
N LYS A 283 -17.03 47.47 1.96
CA LYS A 283 -15.63 47.18 1.58
C LYS A 283 -15.57 45.78 0.95
N ILE A 284 -15.26 45.76 -0.31
CA ILE A 284 -14.99 44.50 -1.04
C ILE A 284 -13.76 43.88 -0.41
N LYS A 285 -13.95 42.76 0.25
CA LYS A 285 -12.85 42.01 0.82
C LYS A 285 -12.65 40.77 -0.02
N TRP A 286 -11.45 40.59 -0.49
CA TRP A 286 -11.05 39.37 -1.18
C TRP A 286 -10.41 38.44 -0.17
N TYR A 287 -10.74 37.18 -0.26
CA TYR A 287 -10.22 36.16 0.64
C TYR A 287 -9.39 35.18 -0.15
N SER A 288 -8.24 34.89 0.36
CA SER A 288 -7.47 33.74 -0.08
C SER A 288 -7.45 32.72 1.04
N LEU A 289 -7.51 31.44 0.68
CA LEU A 289 -7.20 30.41 1.62
C LEU A 289 -5.73 30.54 2.01
N SER A 290 -5.51 30.70 3.26
CA SER A 290 -4.21 30.45 3.82
C SER A 290 -4.30 29.15 4.59
N VAL A 291 -3.70 28.15 4.05
CA VAL A 291 -3.37 26.96 4.83
C VAL A 291 -2.24 27.37 5.73
N LEU A 292 -2.54 27.56 6.98
CA LEU A 292 -1.58 27.91 7.98
C LEU A 292 -1.03 26.62 8.58
N VAL A 293 0.22 26.33 8.28
CA VAL A 293 0.99 25.35 9.02
C VAL A 293 1.54 26.06 10.23
N ALA A 294 0.93 25.88 11.37
CA ALA A 294 1.44 26.47 12.59
C ALA A 294 2.08 25.40 13.44
N ASP A 295 3.36 25.45 13.56
CA ASP A 295 4.06 24.73 14.61
C ASP A 295 3.90 25.44 15.95
N ASP A 296 3.62 26.75 15.95
CA ASP A 296 3.54 27.51 17.17
C ASP A 296 2.61 28.73 17.06
N TYR A 297 1.29 28.49 17.16
CA TYR A 297 0.32 29.58 17.30
C TYR A 297 0.52 30.42 18.58
N ARG A 298 1.14 29.84 19.61
CA ARG A 298 1.39 30.55 20.88
C ARG A 298 2.40 31.69 20.70
N ASN A 299 3.25 31.60 19.69
CA ASN A 299 4.26 32.61 19.38
C ASN A 299 3.91 33.47 18.15
N GLY A 300 2.68 33.41 17.66
CA GLY A 300 2.19 34.26 16.58
C GLY A 300 2.76 33.95 15.19
N HIS A 301 3.39 32.83 15.01
CA HIS A 301 3.93 32.39 13.71
C HIS A 301 2.93 31.54 12.97
N ALA A 302 2.18 32.15 12.06
CA ALA A 302 1.41 31.45 11.06
C ALA A 302 2.18 31.49 9.73
N THR A 303 2.58 30.37 9.21
CA THR A 303 3.25 30.30 7.91
C THR A 303 2.22 29.89 6.85
N ALA A 304 1.92 30.81 5.92
CA ALA A 304 1.20 30.45 4.71
C ALA A 304 2.07 29.49 3.89
N ILE A 305 1.47 28.43 3.35
CA ILE A 305 2.18 27.53 2.44
C ILE A 305 2.29 28.23 1.09
N ASN A 306 3.39 28.95 0.89
CA ASN A 306 3.70 29.58 -0.37
C ASN A 306 4.11 28.51 -1.41
N GLY A 307 3.52 28.58 -2.62
CA GLY A 307 3.89 27.75 -3.76
C GLY A 307 3.15 26.43 -3.90
N VAL A 308 2.21 26.09 -3.01
CA VAL A 308 1.30 24.95 -3.18
C VAL A 308 -0.06 25.46 -3.63
N ASN A 309 -0.41 25.23 -4.88
CA ASN A 309 -1.67 25.72 -5.46
C ASN A 309 -2.85 24.85 -5.03
N ASP A 310 -2.67 23.53 -4.95
CA ASP A 310 -3.74 22.61 -4.60
C ASP A 310 -3.35 21.79 -3.36
N ILE A 311 -4.24 21.80 -2.37
CA ILE A 311 -4.09 21.08 -1.13
C ILE A 311 -5.28 20.14 -0.99
N LEU A 312 -5.06 18.94 -0.47
CA LEU A 312 -6.11 17.99 -0.16
C LEU A 312 -6.36 17.95 1.36
N PRO A 313 -7.02 18.97 1.93
CA PRO A 313 -7.19 19.04 3.37
C PRO A 313 -8.38 18.22 3.88
N LEU A 314 -9.33 17.90 3.00
CA LEU A 314 -10.50 17.09 3.31
C LEU A 314 -10.33 15.74 2.65
N SER A 315 -9.86 14.75 3.39
CA SER A 315 -9.76 13.38 2.93
C SER A 315 -10.80 12.49 3.60
N MET A 316 -11.11 11.40 2.94
CA MET A 316 -12.01 10.40 3.46
C MET A 316 -11.24 9.38 4.26
N ASN A 317 -11.60 9.20 5.53
CA ASN A 317 -11.04 8.15 6.38
C ASN A 317 -11.59 6.76 6.01
N ASN A 318 -11.10 5.72 6.69
CA ASN A 318 -11.54 4.35 6.45
C ASN A 318 -13.00 4.08 6.86
N SER A 319 -13.63 4.98 7.60
CA SER A 319 -15.06 4.92 7.95
C SER A 319 -15.95 5.68 6.95
N GLY A 320 -15.39 6.26 5.90
CA GLY A 320 -16.14 7.04 4.90
C GLY A 320 -16.46 8.47 5.35
N GLU A 321 -15.87 8.95 6.45
CA GLU A 321 -16.09 10.30 6.94
C GLU A 321 -15.06 11.27 6.38
N LEU A 322 -15.48 12.53 6.13
CA LEU A 322 -14.54 13.59 5.77
C LEU A 322 -13.82 14.09 7.02
N VAL A 323 -12.51 14.04 6.95
CA VAL A 323 -11.64 14.55 8.00
C VAL A 323 -10.64 15.55 7.42
N PHE A 324 -10.25 16.53 8.22
CA PHE A 324 -9.13 17.37 7.88
C PHE A 324 -7.84 16.61 8.20
N GLU A 325 -7.13 16.22 7.16
CA GLU A 325 -5.85 15.51 7.27
C GLU A 325 -4.70 16.39 6.82
N ASP A 326 -3.50 15.89 7.08
CA ASP A 326 -2.27 16.50 6.60
C ASP A 326 -2.26 16.60 5.08
N ALA A 327 -1.83 17.74 4.56
CA ALA A 327 -1.73 17.93 3.13
C ALA A 327 -0.75 16.92 2.51
N LEU A 328 -1.28 16.04 1.66
CA LEU A 328 -0.48 15.03 0.97
C LEU A 328 0.63 15.68 0.13
N GLY A 329 1.85 15.20 0.28
CA GLY A 329 3.02 15.65 -0.47
C GLY A 329 3.83 16.76 0.18
N MET A 330 3.50 17.14 1.40
CA MET A 330 4.34 18.03 2.20
C MET A 330 5.33 17.23 3.05
N ASN A 331 6.50 17.81 3.33
CA ASN A 331 7.49 17.21 4.22
C ASN A 331 6.82 16.76 5.53
N ALA A 332 7.22 15.59 6.05
CA ALA A 332 6.66 14.98 7.26
C ALA A 332 6.62 15.88 8.51
N GLU A 333 7.35 16.98 8.49
CA GLU A 333 7.40 18.00 9.55
C GLU A 333 6.27 19.05 9.46
N ARG A 334 5.49 19.08 8.36
CA ARG A 334 4.45 20.09 8.13
C ARG A 334 3.10 19.45 8.00
N THR A 335 2.32 19.52 9.06
CA THR A 335 0.96 19.00 9.14
C THR A 335 -0.06 20.10 8.87
N PHE A 336 -1.15 19.78 8.15
CA PHE A 336 -2.28 20.69 8.00
C PHE A 336 -3.01 20.82 9.32
N LYS A 337 -2.85 21.95 10.00
CA LYS A 337 -3.45 22.15 11.32
C LYS A 337 -4.55 23.22 11.33
N SER A 338 -4.67 23.99 10.25
CA SER A 338 -5.63 25.08 10.22
C SER A 338 -5.92 25.59 8.82
N TYR A 339 -7.06 26.23 8.68
CA TYR A 339 -7.38 27.05 7.52
C TYR A 339 -8.03 28.37 7.96
N GLY A 340 -8.00 29.37 7.09
CA GLY A 340 -8.56 30.66 7.40
C GLY A 340 -8.64 31.57 6.17
N TRP A 341 -9.19 32.75 6.38
CA TRP A 341 -9.33 33.76 5.34
C TRP A 341 -8.48 34.97 5.66
N ASN A 342 -7.68 35.34 4.68
CA ASN A 342 -7.00 36.61 4.64
C ASN A 342 -7.85 37.62 3.88
N PHE A 343 -7.88 38.84 4.29
CA PHE A 343 -8.51 39.90 3.51
C PHE A 343 -7.49 40.92 3.01
N TYR A 344 -7.75 41.44 1.83
CA TYR A 344 -6.87 42.31 1.09
C TYR A 344 -7.57 43.62 0.73
N SER A 345 -6.84 44.69 0.59
CA SER A 345 -7.39 46.00 0.22
C SER A 345 -7.68 46.14 -1.28
N THR A 346 -7.22 45.21 -2.09
CA THR A 346 -7.34 45.26 -3.55
C THR A 346 -7.86 43.94 -4.14
N THR A 347 -8.26 44.00 -5.43
CA THR A 347 -8.69 42.83 -6.21
C THR A 347 -7.53 42.01 -6.76
N LYS A 348 -6.29 42.45 -6.60
CA LYS A 348 -5.06 41.72 -6.96
C LYS A 348 -4.24 41.56 -5.69
N PRO A 349 -4.45 40.51 -4.91
CA PRO A 349 -3.81 40.31 -3.64
C PRO A 349 -2.31 40.07 -3.80
N ASP A 350 -1.54 40.86 -3.06
CA ASP A 350 -0.15 40.64 -2.81
C ASP A 350 0.15 40.87 -1.32
N LEU A 351 1.36 40.58 -0.88
CA LEU A 351 1.70 40.75 0.53
C LEU A 351 1.56 42.21 0.99
N GLY A 352 1.75 43.18 0.10
CA GLY A 352 1.60 44.61 0.42
C GLY A 352 0.14 45.05 0.58
N SER A 353 -0.80 44.32 0.01
CA SER A 353 -2.24 44.63 0.11
C SER A 353 -2.95 43.84 1.20
N LEU A 354 -2.27 42.93 1.91
CA LEU A 354 -2.82 42.14 3.02
C LEU A 354 -3.21 43.07 4.19
N GLN A 355 -4.45 43.04 4.56
CA GLN A 355 -5.01 43.82 5.66
C GLN A 355 -5.13 43.04 6.97
N GLY A 356 -5.07 41.72 6.91
CA GLY A 356 -5.12 40.86 8.06
C GLY A 356 -5.79 39.52 7.80
N VAL A 357 -5.90 38.74 8.86
CA VAL A 357 -6.64 37.49 8.89
C VAL A 357 -8.00 37.79 9.48
N ASP A 358 -9.06 37.41 8.77
CA ASP A 358 -10.44 37.62 9.24
C ASP A 358 -10.87 36.52 10.22
N LYS A 359 -10.68 35.26 9.81
CA LYS A 359 -11.05 34.14 10.63
C LYS A 359 -10.11 32.95 10.39
N VAL A 360 -9.75 32.27 11.45
CA VAL A 360 -8.89 31.08 11.41
C VAL A 360 -9.58 29.95 12.17
N PHE A 361 -9.55 28.76 11.62
CA PHE A 361 -9.98 27.53 12.25
C PHE A 361 -8.78 26.62 12.43
N ILE A 362 -8.46 26.31 13.67
CA ILE A 362 -7.30 25.51 14.06
C ILE A 362 -7.81 24.15 14.51
N GLN A 363 -7.19 23.08 14.01
CA GLN A 363 -7.60 21.69 14.27
C GLN A 363 -9.11 21.45 14.01
N PRO A 364 -9.63 21.85 12.84
CA PRO A 364 -11.05 21.72 12.56
C PRO A 364 -11.46 20.24 12.51
N LYS A 365 -12.65 19.97 13.00
CA LYS A 365 -13.32 18.66 12.90
C LYS A 365 -14.72 18.85 12.36
N LEU A 366 -15.08 18.08 11.35
CA LEU A 366 -16.42 18.07 10.77
C LEU A 366 -17.23 16.92 11.31
N THR A 367 -18.48 17.19 11.72
CA THR A 367 -19.47 16.17 12.06
C THR A 367 -20.72 16.45 11.27
N ARG A 368 -21.18 15.50 10.46
CA ARG A 368 -22.39 15.66 9.65
C ARG A 368 -23.61 15.80 10.58
N THR A 369 -24.47 16.78 10.29
CA THR A 369 -25.67 17.07 11.08
C THR A 369 -26.96 16.66 10.37
N ASN A 370 -26.96 15.63 9.58
CA ASN A 370 -28.07 15.07 8.74
C ASN A 370 -28.04 15.50 7.29
#